data_c83414d6f134174b4fa0c22f76d67fd0
#
_entry.id   c83414d6f134174b4fa0c22f76d67fd0
#
_cell.length_a   1.000
_cell.length_b   1.000
_cell.length_c   1.000
_cell.angle_alpha   90.00
_cell.angle_beta   90.00
_cell.angle_gamma   90.00
#
_symmetry.space_group_name_H-M   'P 1'
#
loop_
_entity.id
_entity.type
_entity.pdbx_description
1 polymer ?
#
loop_
_entity_poly.entity_id
_entity_poly.type
_entity_poly.pdbx_seq_one_letter_code
_entity_poly.pdbx_strand_id
1 'polypeptide(L)'
;PDSPASEAGLKRGAMISLINGKKINNNNINNFYYDILSPDATINYTLTEDVVEGGTITGQKEYTITSKATYNNPVIFSNVKEDIEGHRIGYLVYSGFEAGFDQELFNVFKDFKNKNVTDLILDLRYNGGGHTMSANLIATCIAGTASQGKVFSSLRYNDERMAKLNNKREDELFAYSSYPNLGTSLSAGSLNLPRVYCLVGNGTASASELVINSLEGIDLDVILIGEKTTGKNVGMEYEEYTVRNNTYRVVPITFQSMSLIHI
;
A
#
# COMPACT_ATOMS: atom_id res chain seq x y z
N PRO A 1 -7.85 7.63 12.63
CA PRO A 1 -9.00 8.45 13.02
C PRO A 1 -10.28 7.68 12.65
N ASP A 2 -11.37 7.91 13.37
CA ASP A 2 -12.72 7.39 13.11
C ASP A 2 -12.89 5.86 13.25
N SER A 3 -11.99 5.18 13.94
CA SER A 3 -12.15 3.77 14.29
C SER A 3 -12.69 3.61 15.71
N PRO A 4 -13.41 2.51 16.04
CA PRO A 4 -13.87 2.24 17.40
C PRO A 4 -12.74 2.24 18.44
N ALA A 5 -11.55 1.80 18.06
CA ALA A 5 -10.38 1.85 18.93
C ALA A 5 -9.94 3.30 19.23
N SER A 6 -9.95 4.16 18.22
CA SER A 6 -9.64 5.59 18.36
C SER A 6 -10.71 6.30 19.21
N GLU A 7 -11.99 5.99 18.98
CA GLU A 7 -13.12 6.54 19.73
C GLU A 7 -13.06 6.14 21.22
N ALA A 8 -12.61 4.91 21.51
CA ALA A 8 -12.35 4.44 22.87
C ALA A 8 -11.10 5.04 23.52
N GLY A 9 -10.31 5.82 22.78
CA GLY A 9 -9.07 6.45 23.27
C GLY A 9 -7.82 5.56 23.21
N LEU A 10 -7.90 4.40 22.55
CA LEU A 10 -6.73 3.54 22.31
C LEU A 10 -5.77 4.23 21.33
N LYS A 11 -4.50 4.30 21.69
CA LYS A 11 -3.48 4.98 20.90
C LYS A 11 -2.59 3.99 20.15
N ARG A 12 -2.02 4.43 19.04
CA ARG A 12 -0.98 3.67 18.32
C ARG A 12 0.22 3.45 19.25
N GLY A 13 0.72 2.21 19.30
CA GLY A 13 1.80 1.80 20.19
C GLY A 13 1.33 1.24 21.53
N ALA A 14 0.02 1.23 21.82
CA ALA A 14 -0.52 0.55 22.98
C ALA A 14 -0.21 -0.95 22.95
N MET A 15 0.26 -1.48 24.07
CA MET A 15 0.59 -2.89 24.19
C MET A 15 -0.61 -3.68 24.74
N ILE A 16 -1.34 -4.32 23.84
CA ILE A 16 -2.52 -5.13 24.23
C ILE A 16 -2.07 -6.50 24.70
N SER A 17 -2.36 -6.82 25.96
CA SER A 17 -1.98 -8.10 26.59
C SER A 17 -3.13 -9.09 26.69
N LEU A 18 -4.40 -8.59 26.82
CA LEU A 18 -5.58 -9.46 26.87
C LEU A 18 -6.66 -8.96 25.90
N ILE A 19 -7.40 -9.93 25.34
CA ILE A 19 -8.63 -9.68 24.58
C ILE A 19 -9.74 -10.52 25.24
N ASN A 20 -10.82 -9.87 25.67
CA ASN A 20 -11.93 -10.51 26.41
C ASN A 20 -11.42 -11.35 27.60
N GLY A 21 -10.46 -10.80 28.35
CA GLY A 21 -9.84 -11.48 29.49
C GLY A 21 -8.89 -12.64 29.16
N LYS A 22 -8.70 -12.96 27.88
CA LYS A 22 -7.77 -14.03 27.42
C LYS A 22 -6.42 -13.42 27.03
N LYS A 23 -5.34 -13.97 27.60
CA LYS A 23 -3.98 -13.57 27.29
C LYS A 23 -3.63 -13.87 25.82
N ILE A 24 -3.07 -12.89 25.11
CA ILE A 24 -2.60 -13.05 23.76
C ILE A 24 -1.30 -13.85 23.75
N ASN A 25 -1.19 -14.82 22.86
CA ASN A 25 0.02 -15.63 22.63
C ASN A 25 0.05 -16.15 21.19
N ASN A 26 1.15 -16.76 20.78
CA ASN A 26 1.36 -17.25 19.42
C ASN A 26 0.32 -18.30 18.96
N ASN A 27 -0.35 -18.98 19.88
CA ASN A 27 -1.33 -20.02 19.53
C ASN A 27 -2.73 -19.45 19.27
N ASN A 28 -3.05 -18.26 19.77
CA ASN A 28 -4.38 -17.70 19.69
C ASN A 28 -4.46 -16.36 18.94
N ILE A 29 -3.34 -15.71 18.62
CA ILE A 29 -3.32 -14.41 17.96
C ILE A 29 -4.03 -14.43 16.59
N ASN A 30 -3.87 -15.49 15.82
CA ASN A 30 -4.50 -15.60 14.52
C ASN A 30 -6.03 -15.72 14.62
N ASN A 31 -6.55 -16.38 15.66
CA ASN A 31 -8.00 -16.46 15.87
C ASN A 31 -8.58 -15.08 16.15
N PHE A 32 -7.94 -14.30 17.01
CA PHE A 32 -8.36 -12.90 17.28
C PHE A 32 -8.27 -12.04 16.02
N TYR A 33 -7.24 -12.23 15.22
CA TYR A 33 -7.08 -11.49 13.97
C TYR A 33 -8.24 -11.78 12.98
N TYR A 34 -8.62 -13.05 12.80
CA TYR A 34 -9.75 -13.43 11.94
C TYR A 34 -11.08 -12.94 12.49
N ASP A 35 -11.30 -13.00 13.81
CA ASP A 35 -12.52 -12.48 14.43
C ASP A 35 -12.66 -10.96 14.21
N ILE A 36 -11.56 -10.21 14.37
CA ILE A 36 -11.53 -8.75 14.18
C ILE A 36 -11.80 -8.36 12.72
N LEU A 37 -11.31 -9.16 11.77
CA LEU A 37 -11.48 -8.91 10.33
C LEU A 37 -12.79 -9.46 9.77
N SER A 38 -13.64 -10.11 10.56
CA SER A 38 -14.92 -10.63 10.08
C SER A 38 -15.86 -9.47 9.71
N PRO A 39 -16.28 -9.34 8.44
CA PRO A 39 -17.02 -8.16 7.97
C PRO A 39 -18.45 -8.09 8.50
N ASP A 40 -19.02 -9.21 8.98
CA ASP A 40 -20.47 -9.35 9.20
C ASP A 40 -20.87 -9.36 10.68
N ALA A 41 -19.92 -9.25 11.61
CA ALA A 41 -20.23 -9.34 13.04
C ALA A 41 -19.96 -8.02 13.75
N THR A 42 -21.00 -7.46 14.36
CA THR A 42 -20.83 -6.45 15.43
C THR A 42 -20.43 -7.18 16.69
N ILE A 43 -19.15 -7.18 17.02
CA ILE A 43 -18.59 -7.88 18.19
C ILE A 43 -18.11 -6.86 19.20
N ASN A 44 -18.43 -7.09 20.47
CA ASN A 44 -17.90 -6.32 21.58
C ASN A 44 -16.60 -6.96 22.07
N TYR A 45 -15.57 -6.16 22.18
CA TYR A 45 -14.27 -6.55 22.72
C TYR A 45 -13.95 -5.75 23.97
N THR A 46 -13.39 -6.42 24.97
CA THR A 46 -12.65 -5.78 26.06
C THR A 46 -11.16 -5.99 25.77
N LEU A 47 -10.44 -4.90 25.53
CA LEU A 47 -8.99 -4.91 25.33
C LEU A 47 -8.30 -4.44 26.60
N THR A 48 -7.30 -5.17 27.07
CA THR A 48 -6.47 -4.73 28.18
C THR A 48 -5.09 -4.32 27.67
N GLU A 49 -4.75 -3.07 27.87
CA GLU A 49 -3.43 -2.48 27.61
C GLU A 49 -2.55 -2.60 28.85
N ASP A 50 -1.34 -3.13 28.66
CA ASP A 50 -0.29 -3.01 29.67
C ASP A 50 0.42 -1.66 29.49
N VAL A 51 0.35 -0.81 30.53
CA VAL A 51 1.06 0.47 30.57
C VAL A 51 2.51 0.19 30.95
N VAL A 52 3.43 0.51 30.05
CA VAL A 52 4.87 0.25 30.24
C VAL A 52 5.63 1.54 30.41
N GLU A 53 6.39 1.66 31.49
CA GLU A 53 7.30 2.77 31.77
C GLU A 53 8.70 2.21 32.09
N GLY A 54 9.72 2.69 31.40
CA GLY A 54 11.10 2.20 31.60
C GLY A 54 11.29 0.69 31.39
N GLY A 55 10.46 0.07 30.54
CA GLY A 55 10.49 -1.38 30.27
C GLY A 55 9.76 -2.25 31.29
N THR A 56 9.08 -1.63 32.28
CA THR A 56 8.33 -2.34 33.34
C THR A 56 6.83 -2.03 33.20
N ILE A 57 5.97 -3.04 33.40
CA ILE A 57 4.52 -2.83 33.45
C ILE A 57 4.19 -2.13 34.74
N THR A 58 3.64 -0.91 34.65
CA THR A 58 3.28 -0.06 35.79
C THR A 58 1.78 -0.05 36.08
N GLY A 59 0.98 -0.54 35.11
CA GLY A 59 -0.47 -0.59 35.28
C GLY A 59 -1.16 -1.21 34.07
N GLN A 60 -2.48 -1.28 34.14
CA GLN A 60 -3.33 -1.76 33.05
C GLN A 60 -4.48 -0.78 32.82
N LYS A 61 -4.93 -0.68 31.57
CA LYS A 61 -6.14 0.04 31.16
C LYS A 61 -7.03 -0.88 30.34
N GLU A 62 -8.33 -0.76 30.54
CA GLU A 62 -9.32 -1.49 29.77
C GLU A 62 -10.07 -0.56 28.82
N TYR A 63 -10.34 -1.07 27.62
CA TYR A 63 -11.09 -0.41 26.58
C TYR A 63 -12.20 -1.34 26.12
N THR A 64 -13.44 -0.85 26.14
CA THR A 64 -14.57 -1.55 25.53
C THR A 64 -14.77 -1.01 24.12
N ILE A 65 -14.70 -1.87 23.13
CA ILE A 65 -14.76 -1.53 21.70
C ILE A 65 -15.82 -2.40 21.05
N THR A 66 -16.75 -1.77 20.34
CA THR A 66 -17.69 -2.47 19.47
C THR A 66 -17.15 -2.40 18.04
N SER A 67 -16.92 -3.54 17.40
CA SER A 67 -16.44 -3.58 16.01
C SER A 67 -17.46 -2.95 15.08
N LYS A 68 -16.99 -2.21 14.10
CA LYS A 68 -17.77 -1.71 12.95
C LYS A 68 -16.91 -1.82 11.68
N ALA A 69 -17.54 -1.98 10.54
CA ALA A 69 -16.83 -1.85 9.29
C ALA A 69 -16.20 -0.47 9.19
N THR A 70 -14.89 -0.43 8.98
CA THR A 70 -14.13 0.80 8.78
C THR A 70 -13.30 0.68 7.51
N TYR A 71 -13.27 1.76 6.74
CA TYR A 71 -12.36 1.85 5.61
C TYR A 71 -11.04 2.44 6.11
N ASN A 72 -9.98 1.64 6.08
CA ASN A 72 -8.65 2.13 6.43
C ASN A 72 -8.09 2.90 5.24
N ASN A 73 -8.01 4.24 5.38
CA ASN A 73 -7.31 5.05 4.40
C ASN A 73 -5.82 4.64 4.40
N PRO A 74 -5.28 4.17 3.26
CA PRO A 74 -3.89 3.73 3.17
C PRO A 74 -2.89 4.89 3.24
N VAL A 75 -3.31 6.13 3.05
CA VAL A 75 -2.50 7.33 3.32
C VAL A 75 -2.45 7.55 4.83
N ILE A 76 -1.53 6.85 5.50
CA ILE A 76 -1.41 6.90 6.97
C ILE A 76 -0.91 8.27 7.43
N PHE A 77 0.02 8.85 6.68
CA PHE A 77 0.61 10.14 6.99
C PHE A 77 1.20 10.77 5.72
N SER A 78 1.00 12.08 5.57
CA SER A 78 1.68 12.88 4.57
C SER A 78 2.06 14.23 5.17
N ASN A 79 3.26 14.69 4.88
CA ASN A 79 3.75 15.99 5.33
C ASN A 79 4.82 16.52 4.38
N VAL A 80 5.03 17.82 4.40
CA VAL A 80 6.18 18.46 3.74
C VAL A 80 7.01 19.14 4.82
N LYS A 81 8.27 18.73 4.91
CA LYS A 81 9.29 19.41 5.70
C LYS A 81 9.96 20.44 4.83
N GLU A 82 9.84 21.69 5.22
CA GLU A 82 10.41 22.81 4.49
C GLU A 82 11.78 23.18 5.03
N ASP A 83 12.63 23.64 4.10
CA ASP A 83 13.89 24.32 4.37
C ASP A 83 14.96 23.51 5.11
N ILE A 84 15.19 22.27 4.62
CA ILE A 84 16.41 21.56 4.96
C ILE A 84 17.44 21.84 3.86
N GLU A 85 18.32 22.80 4.10
CA GLU A 85 19.38 23.20 3.16
C GLU A 85 18.86 23.53 1.73
N GLY A 86 17.69 24.16 1.64
CA GLY A 86 17.03 24.50 0.38
C GLY A 86 16.16 23.40 -0.22
N HIS A 87 16.06 22.24 0.45
CA HIS A 87 15.18 21.15 0.03
C HIS A 87 13.82 21.21 0.71
N ARG A 88 12.78 20.86 -0.05
CA ARG A 88 11.42 20.62 0.46
C ARG A 88 11.12 19.15 0.35
N ILE A 89 11.12 18.48 1.48
CA ILE A 89 11.03 17.03 1.54
C ILE A 89 9.59 16.63 1.79
N GLY A 90 8.95 16.00 0.79
CA GLY A 90 7.70 15.27 0.95
C GLY A 90 7.94 13.97 1.70
N TYR A 91 7.09 13.66 2.68
CA TYR A 91 7.09 12.38 3.35
C TYR A 91 5.70 11.76 3.27
N LEU A 92 5.60 10.58 2.67
CA LEU A 92 4.36 9.82 2.52
C LEU A 92 4.52 8.44 3.14
N VAL A 93 3.68 8.12 4.13
CA VAL A 93 3.52 6.76 4.67
C VAL A 93 2.28 6.15 4.04
N TYR A 94 2.49 5.11 3.23
CA TYR A 94 1.44 4.45 2.46
C TYR A 94 1.40 2.96 2.79
N SER A 95 0.28 2.47 3.36
CA SER A 95 0.19 1.14 3.96
C SER A 95 -0.40 0.05 3.07
N GLY A 96 -0.99 0.41 1.93
CA GLY A 96 -1.61 -0.54 1.00
C GLY A 96 -2.09 0.14 -0.28
N PHE A 97 -2.08 -0.58 -1.40
CA PHE A 97 -2.53 -0.07 -2.68
C PHE A 97 -4.02 -0.40 -2.87
N GLU A 98 -4.87 0.53 -2.43
CA GLU A 98 -6.33 0.41 -2.43
C GLU A 98 -6.94 1.39 -3.43
N ALA A 99 -7.45 0.90 -4.54
CA ALA A 99 -7.97 1.73 -5.65
C ALA A 99 -9.11 2.68 -5.24
N GLY A 100 -9.88 2.33 -4.21
CA GLY A 100 -10.92 3.20 -3.65
C GLY A 100 -10.41 4.50 -3.04
N PHE A 101 -9.09 4.61 -2.78
CA PHE A 101 -8.44 5.78 -2.21
C PHE A 101 -7.48 6.49 -3.18
N ASP A 102 -7.54 6.17 -4.47
CA ASP A 102 -6.67 6.80 -5.49
C ASP A 102 -6.87 8.31 -5.55
N GLN A 103 -8.08 8.80 -5.28
CA GLN A 103 -8.34 10.25 -5.26
C GLN A 103 -7.63 10.95 -4.10
N GLU A 104 -7.67 10.36 -2.92
CA GLU A 104 -6.98 10.88 -1.72
C GLU A 104 -5.47 10.87 -1.93
N LEU A 105 -4.95 9.76 -2.46
CA LEU A 105 -3.55 9.62 -2.81
C LEU A 105 -3.12 10.68 -3.84
N PHE A 106 -3.90 10.87 -4.89
CA PHE A 106 -3.63 11.90 -5.90
C PHE A 106 -3.67 13.31 -5.32
N ASN A 107 -4.56 13.58 -4.36
CA ASN A 107 -4.61 14.87 -3.66
C ASN A 107 -3.32 15.13 -2.86
N VAL A 108 -2.71 14.11 -2.27
CA VAL A 108 -1.39 14.24 -1.61
C VAL A 108 -0.32 14.69 -2.62
N PHE A 109 -0.26 14.06 -3.79
CA PHE A 109 0.70 14.46 -4.83
C PHE A 109 0.45 15.87 -5.37
N LYS A 110 -0.81 16.30 -5.51
CA LYS A 110 -1.15 17.69 -5.84
C LYS A 110 -0.67 18.67 -4.77
N ASP A 111 -0.85 18.31 -3.49
CA ASP A 111 -0.36 19.15 -2.37
C ASP A 111 1.18 19.23 -2.38
N PHE A 112 1.86 18.11 -2.58
CA PHE A 112 3.32 18.09 -2.71
C PHE A 112 3.81 18.96 -3.87
N LYS A 113 3.14 18.90 -5.02
CA LYS A 113 3.45 19.75 -6.17
C LYS A 113 3.24 21.23 -5.86
N ASN A 114 2.10 21.58 -5.26
CA ASN A 114 1.78 22.96 -4.89
C ASN A 114 2.78 23.54 -3.89
N LYS A 115 3.34 22.69 -3.02
CA LYS A 115 4.38 23.04 -2.05
C LYS A 115 5.80 22.96 -2.64
N ASN A 116 5.91 22.68 -3.95
CA ASN A 116 7.19 22.57 -4.68
C ASN A 116 8.16 21.59 -4.01
N VAL A 117 7.69 20.39 -3.67
CA VAL A 117 8.51 19.29 -3.14
C VAL A 117 9.64 19.00 -4.12
N THR A 118 10.86 18.95 -3.61
CA THR A 118 12.10 18.68 -4.37
C THR A 118 12.61 17.26 -4.18
N ASP A 119 12.26 16.63 -3.07
CA ASP A 119 12.66 15.27 -2.71
C ASP A 119 11.49 14.55 -2.04
N LEU A 120 11.37 13.25 -2.27
CA LEU A 120 10.30 12.44 -1.69
C LEU A 120 10.86 11.27 -0.90
N ILE A 121 10.37 11.09 0.32
CA ILE A 121 10.51 9.87 1.10
C ILE A 121 9.17 9.13 1.03
N LEU A 122 9.17 7.95 0.40
CA LEU A 122 8.03 7.06 0.30
C LEU A 122 8.23 5.89 1.26
N ASP A 123 7.40 5.83 2.31
CA ASP A 123 7.51 4.79 3.33
C ASP A 123 6.56 3.63 3.02
N LEU A 124 7.14 2.52 2.59
CA LEU A 124 6.49 1.27 2.21
C LEU A 124 6.83 0.11 3.17
N ARG A 125 7.42 0.37 4.33
CA ARG A 125 7.92 -0.67 5.26
C ARG A 125 6.85 -1.69 5.66
N TYR A 126 5.60 -1.28 5.72
CA TYR A 126 4.47 -2.13 6.12
C TYR A 126 3.46 -2.34 4.99
N ASN A 127 3.87 -2.12 3.74
CA ASN A 127 2.99 -2.19 2.58
C ASN A 127 3.22 -3.48 1.78
N GLY A 128 2.31 -4.43 1.91
CA GLY A 128 2.35 -5.73 1.21
C GLY A 128 1.87 -5.69 -0.24
N GLY A 129 1.61 -4.50 -0.79
CA GLY A 129 1.13 -4.34 -2.17
C GLY A 129 -0.37 -4.03 -2.26
N GLY A 130 -0.99 -4.49 -3.33
CA GLY A 130 -2.41 -4.28 -3.66
C GLY A 130 -2.61 -4.02 -5.15
N HIS A 131 -3.44 -3.05 -5.50
CA HIS A 131 -3.79 -2.73 -6.89
C HIS A 131 -2.63 -2.14 -7.69
N THR A 132 -2.33 -2.73 -8.85
CA THR A 132 -1.26 -2.29 -9.76
C THR A 132 -1.51 -0.90 -10.33
N MET A 133 -2.79 -0.53 -10.56
CA MET A 133 -3.13 0.82 -11.02
C MET A 133 -2.77 1.89 -9.99
N SER A 134 -3.01 1.67 -8.71
CA SER A 134 -2.58 2.60 -7.65
C SER A 134 -1.06 2.72 -7.57
N ALA A 135 -0.32 1.62 -7.86
CA ALA A 135 1.14 1.67 -7.99
C ALA A 135 1.57 2.53 -9.19
N ASN A 136 0.88 2.39 -10.33
CA ASN A 136 1.10 3.21 -11.52
C ASN A 136 0.86 4.71 -11.21
N LEU A 137 -0.18 5.05 -10.43
CA LEU A 137 -0.43 6.43 -9.99
C LEU A 137 0.77 7.00 -9.24
N ILE A 138 1.26 6.29 -8.21
CA ILE A 138 2.43 6.75 -7.41
C ILE A 138 3.65 6.94 -8.31
N ALA A 139 4.01 5.92 -9.07
CA ALA A 139 5.19 5.95 -9.92
C ALA A 139 5.10 7.07 -10.99
N THR A 140 3.92 7.23 -11.60
CA THR A 140 3.67 8.31 -12.56
C THR A 140 3.79 9.69 -11.93
N CYS A 141 3.22 9.90 -10.74
CA CYS A 141 3.31 11.18 -10.05
C CYS A 141 4.74 11.53 -9.63
N ILE A 142 5.54 10.54 -9.23
CA ILE A 142 6.97 10.74 -8.90
C ILE A 142 7.75 11.14 -10.15
N ALA A 143 7.70 10.32 -11.20
CA ALA A 143 8.48 10.50 -12.42
C ALA A 143 7.99 11.66 -13.29
N GLY A 144 6.70 11.98 -13.22
CA GLY A 144 6.08 13.07 -13.99
C GLY A 144 6.27 12.89 -15.50
N THR A 145 6.75 13.92 -16.18
CA THR A 145 6.93 13.92 -17.64
C THR A 145 7.91 12.86 -18.15
N ALA A 146 8.86 12.42 -17.33
CA ALA A 146 9.79 11.34 -17.68
C ALA A 146 9.11 10.00 -17.90
N SER A 147 7.91 9.79 -17.32
CA SER A 147 7.11 8.58 -17.48
C SER A 147 6.28 8.53 -18.76
N GLN A 148 6.12 9.65 -19.45
CA GLN A 148 5.19 9.77 -20.56
C GLN A 148 5.56 8.83 -21.72
N GLY A 149 4.62 7.95 -22.09
CA GLY A 149 4.81 6.96 -23.17
C GLY A 149 5.78 5.83 -22.84
N LYS A 150 6.26 5.76 -21.60
CA LYS A 150 7.12 4.66 -21.12
C LYS A 150 6.30 3.48 -20.63
N VAL A 151 6.91 2.31 -20.67
CA VAL A 151 6.34 1.07 -20.12
C VAL A 151 6.50 1.08 -18.61
N PHE A 152 5.37 0.96 -17.89
CA PHE A 152 5.31 0.79 -16.45
C PHE A 152 5.59 -0.66 -16.05
N SER A 153 4.97 -1.61 -16.76
CA SER A 153 5.07 -3.05 -16.50
C SER A 153 4.83 -3.83 -17.79
N SER A 154 5.50 -4.98 -17.93
CA SER A 154 5.21 -5.94 -19.00
C SER A 154 4.68 -7.22 -18.36
N LEU A 155 3.49 -7.66 -18.75
CA LEU A 155 2.84 -8.85 -18.19
C LEU A 155 3.16 -10.09 -19.01
N ARG A 156 3.62 -11.14 -18.35
CA ARG A 156 3.77 -12.48 -18.91
C ARG A 156 2.79 -13.43 -18.23
N TYR A 157 1.98 -14.09 -19.03
CA TYR A 157 1.02 -15.10 -18.59
C TYR A 157 1.58 -16.52 -18.73
N ASN A 158 0.76 -17.52 -18.38
CA ASN A 158 1.08 -18.92 -18.65
C ASN A 158 1.20 -19.19 -20.17
N ASP A 159 1.79 -20.33 -20.52
CA ASP A 159 2.13 -20.63 -21.92
C ASP A 159 0.89 -20.70 -22.83
N GLU A 160 -0.27 -21.15 -22.31
CA GLU A 160 -1.52 -21.20 -23.08
C GLU A 160 -2.03 -19.79 -23.43
N ARG A 161 -2.04 -18.85 -22.45
CA ARG A 161 -2.43 -17.45 -22.72
C ARG A 161 -1.40 -16.74 -23.57
N MET A 162 -0.10 -16.99 -23.33
CA MET A 162 0.96 -16.42 -24.16
C MET A 162 0.85 -16.88 -25.63
N ALA A 163 0.50 -18.14 -25.89
CA ALA A 163 0.28 -18.63 -27.26
C ALA A 163 -0.86 -17.88 -27.96
N LYS A 164 -1.97 -17.59 -27.26
CA LYS A 164 -3.09 -16.78 -27.76
C LYS A 164 -2.67 -15.32 -28.07
N LEU A 165 -1.68 -14.82 -27.37
CA LEU A 165 -1.08 -13.49 -27.58
C LEU A 165 0.10 -13.50 -28.58
N ASN A 166 0.26 -14.57 -29.37
CA ASN A 166 1.41 -14.77 -30.28
C ASN A 166 2.77 -14.59 -29.56
N ASN A 167 2.86 -15.03 -28.32
CA ASN A 167 4.02 -14.92 -27.45
C ASN A 167 4.49 -13.48 -27.17
N LYS A 168 3.62 -12.50 -27.36
CA LYS A 168 3.88 -11.10 -26.99
C LYS A 168 3.42 -10.84 -25.56
N ARG A 169 4.23 -10.13 -24.79
CA ARG A 169 3.85 -9.60 -23.48
C ARG A 169 2.84 -8.48 -23.66
N GLU A 170 2.00 -8.29 -22.66
CA GLU A 170 1.12 -7.12 -22.59
C GLU A 170 1.82 -6.01 -21.80
N ASP A 171 2.07 -4.89 -22.47
CA ASP A 171 2.73 -3.74 -21.86
C ASP A 171 1.68 -2.78 -21.31
N GLU A 172 1.82 -2.47 -20.02
CA GLU A 172 1.11 -1.40 -19.35
C GLU A 172 1.97 -0.14 -19.36
N LEU A 173 1.41 0.96 -19.82
CA LEU A 173 2.13 2.24 -19.82
C LEU A 173 1.91 3.00 -18.51
N PHE A 174 2.85 3.88 -18.18
CA PHE A 174 2.60 4.88 -17.14
C PHE A 174 1.38 5.73 -17.49
N ALA A 175 0.52 5.97 -16.50
CA ALA A 175 -0.79 6.60 -16.69
C ALA A 175 -0.74 8.15 -16.72
N TYR A 176 0.33 8.74 -17.24
CA TYR A 176 0.56 10.18 -17.22
C TYR A 176 -0.57 10.98 -17.85
N SER A 177 -0.97 10.62 -19.07
CA SER A 177 -1.96 11.36 -19.86
C SER A 177 -3.40 11.06 -19.48
N SER A 178 -3.66 9.86 -18.96
CA SER A 178 -4.98 9.39 -18.56
C SER A 178 -4.89 8.35 -17.47
N TYR A 179 -5.56 8.58 -16.37
CA TYR A 179 -5.69 7.62 -15.28
C TYR A 179 -7.16 7.19 -15.16
N PRO A 180 -7.49 5.92 -15.51
CA PRO A 180 -8.88 5.49 -15.68
C PRO A 180 -9.73 5.66 -14.41
N ASN A 181 -9.20 5.29 -13.23
CA ASN A 181 -9.97 5.34 -11.97
C ASN A 181 -10.41 6.76 -11.57
N LEU A 182 -9.73 7.79 -12.07
CA LEU A 182 -10.05 9.19 -11.78
C LEU A 182 -10.59 9.95 -13.00
N GLY A 183 -10.56 9.33 -14.18
CA GLY A 183 -10.99 9.96 -15.42
C GLY A 183 -10.20 11.22 -15.79
N THR A 184 -8.95 11.35 -15.33
CA THR A 184 -8.14 12.57 -15.52
C THR A 184 -6.68 12.23 -15.81
N SER A 185 -5.92 13.24 -16.27
CA SER A 185 -4.47 13.18 -16.35
C SER A 185 -3.84 13.29 -14.97
N LEU A 186 -2.72 12.61 -14.75
CA LEU A 186 -1.92 12.73 -13.52
C LEU A 186 -0.95 13.91 -13.53
N SER A 187 -0.92 14.71 -14.60
CA SER A 187 -0.03 15.87 -14.73
C SER A 187 -0.14 16.87 -13.59
N ALA A 188 -1.35 17.05 -13.02
CA ALA A 188 -1.58 17.97 -11.89
C ALA A 188 -0.89 17.55 -10.59
N GLY A 189 -0.55 16.27 -10.43
CA GLY A 189 0.20 15.73 -9.27
C GLY A 189 1.64 15.37 -9.60
N SER A 190 2.12 15.61 -10.83
CA SER A 190 3.47 15.26 -11.27
C SER A 190 4.54 16.10 -10.60
N LEU A 191 5.46 15.44 -9.90
CA LEU A 191 6.56 16.08 -9.17
C LEU A 191 7.81 16.25 -10.04
N ASN A 192 8.00 15.42 -11.07
CA ASN A 192 9.18 15.39 -11.94
C ASN A 192 10.49 15.24 -11.15
N LEU A 193 10.50 14.34 -10.18
CA LEU A 193 11.67 14.11 -9.34
C LEU A 193 12.72 13.27 -10.08
N PRO A 194 14.02 13.60 -9.95
CA PRO A 194 15.10 12.79 -10.51
C PRO A 194 15.38 11.55 -9.66
N ARG A 195 14.93 11.54 -8.40
CA ARG A 195 15.15 10.46 -7.44
C ARG A 195 14.01 10.35 -6.43
N VAL A 196 13.92 9.18 -5.80
CA VAL A 196 13.01 8.92 -4.66
C VAL A 196 13.71 8.06 -3.62
N TYR A 197 13.44 8.34 -2.34
CA TYR A 197 13.92 7.54 -1.22
C TYR A 197 12.76 6.63 -0.77
N CYS A 198 12.94 5.31 -0.88
CA CYS A 198 11.94 4.34 -0.46
C CYS A 198 12.38 3.65 0.83
N LEU A 199 11.60 3.83 1.90
CA LEU A 199 11.79 3.06 3.12
C LEU A 199 11.10 1.71 2.94
N VAL A 200 11.85 0.62 3.05
CA VAL A 200 11.39 -0.73 2.75
C VAL A 200 11.72 -1.70 3.88
N GLY A 201 11.01 -2.81 3.95
CA GLY A 201 11.23 -3.89 4.91
C GLY A 201 10.84 -5.25 4.31
N ASN A 202 10.99 -6.31 5.08
CA ASN A 202 10.66 -7.67 4.64
C ASN A 202 9.16 -7.87 4.31
N GLY A 203 8.28 -7.00 4.81
CA GLY A 203 6.86 -6.97 4.46
C GLY A 203 6.52 -6.15 3.21
N THR A 204 7.49 -5.43 2.63
CA THR A 204 7.31 -4.69 1.37
C THR A 204 7.23 -5.66 0.22
N ALA A 205 6.10 -5.68 -0.53
CA ALA A 205 5.84 -6.71 -1.53
C ALA A 205 4.98 -6.23 -2.70
N SER A 206 5.05 -6.97 -3.82
CA SER A 206 4.07 -6.89 -4.93
C SER A 206 3.98 -5.47 -5.53
N ALA A 207 2.82 -4.79 -5.46
CA ALA A 207 2.64 -3.44 -5.99
C ALA A 207 3.64 -2.41 -5.43
N SER A 208 4.14 -2.59 -4.20
CA SER A 208 5.21 -1.78 -3.64
C SER A 208 6.53 -1.97 -4.41
N GLU A 209 6.88 -3.22 -4.70
CA GLU A 209 8.06 -3.55 -5.48
C GLU A 209 7.90 -3.14 -6.94
N LEU A 210 6.67 -3.17 -7.45
CA LEU A 210 6.35 -2.70 -8.79
C LEU A 210 6.61 -1.19 -8.97
N VAL A 211 6.28 -0.36 -7.96
CA VAL A 211 6.63 1.08 -7.98
C VAL A 211 8.13 1.26 -8.10
N ILE A 212 8.91 0.57 -7.26
CA ILE A 212 10.37 0.64 -7.24
C ILE A 212 10.93 0.27 -8.63
N ASN A 213 10.57 -0.91 -9.10
CA ASN A 213 11.10 -1.47 -10.35
C ASN A 213 10.70 -0.68 -11.59
N SER A 214 9.47 -0.16 -11.62
CA SER A 214 9.01 0.64 -12.76
C SER A 214 9.75 1.98 -12.85
N LEU A 215 10.09 2.58 -11.72
CA LEU A 215 10.88 3.82 -11.68
C LEU A 215 12.34 3.57 -12.08
N GLU A 216 12.98 2.52 -11.55
CA GLU A 216 14.32 2.09 -11.99
C GLU A 216 14.35 1.75 -13.49
N GLY A 217 13.27 1.13 -14.01
CA GLY A 217 13.12 0.77 -15.41
C GLY A 217 13.08 1.95 -16.38
N ILE A 218 12.89 3.17 -15.90
CA ILE A 218 12.95 4.40 -16.69
C ILE A 218 14.11 5.32 -16.30
N ASP A 219 15.14 4.73 -15.66
CA ASP A 219 16.38 5.40 -15.21
C ASP A 219 16.15 6.49 -14.14
N LEU A 220 15.08 6.40 -13.35
CA LEU A 220 14.91 7.24 -12.18
C LEU A 220 15.71 6.64 -11.01
N ASP A 221 16.45 7.46 -10.30
CA ASP A 221 17.27 7.02 -9.17
C ASP A 221 16.41 6.66 -7.96
N VAL A 222 16.32 5.36 -7.62
CA VAL A 222 15.56 4.84 -6.48
C VAL A 222 16.51 4.42 -5.37
N ILE A 223 16.47 5.14 -4.25
CA ILE A 223 17.34 4.89 -3.10
C ILE A 223 16.56 4.08 -2.07
N LEU A 224 16.92 2.80 -1.91
CA LEU A 224 16.29 1.91 -0.94
C LEU A 224 16.97 2.02 0.42
N ILE A 225 16.17 2.19 1.48
CA ILE A 225 16.64 2.28 2.86
C ILE A 225 15.84 1.29 3.70
N GLY A 226 16.51 0.34 4.33
CA GLY A 226 15.88 -0.64 5.20
C GLY A 226 16.34 -2.06 4.96
N GLU A 227 15.41 -3.01 4.88
CA GLU A 227 15.67 -4.44 4.73
C GLU A 227 15.29 -4.92 3.33
N LYS A 228 15.74 -6.14 2.99
CA LYS A 228 15.34 -6.81 1.75
C LYS A 228 13.83 -7.00 1.69
N THR A 229 13.22 -6.67 0.54
CA THR A 229 11.80 -6.84 0.27
C THR A 229 11.43 -8.31 0.01
N THR A 230 10.15 -8.62 -0.09
CA THR A 230 9.63 -9.99 -0.26
C THR A 230 10.07 -10.64 -1.58
N GLY A 231 10.15 -9.88 -2.68
CA GLY A 231 10.47 -10.42 -4.01
C GLY A 231 9.25 -11.04 -4.73
N LYS A 232 8.03 -10.52 -4.48
CA LYS A 232 6.81 -11.00 -5.12
C LYS A 232 6.59 -10.31 -6.48
N ASN A 233 7.00 -10.96 -7.55
CA ASN A 233 6.85 -10.47 -8.93
C ASN A 233 5.64 -11.07 -9.68
N VAL A 234 4.66 -11.63 -8.97
CA VAL A 234 3.47 -12.24 -9.55
C VAL A 234 2.21 -11.50 -9.14
N GLY A 235 1.22 -11.51 -10.04
CA GLY A 235 -0.08 -10.91 -9.81
C GLY A 235 -1.21 -11.91 -9.97
N MET A 236 -2.38 -11.50 -9.51
CA MET A 236 -3.59 -12.32 -9.46
C MET A 236 -4.73 -11.56 -10.12
N GLU A 237 -5.52 -12.29 -10.90
CA GLU A 237 -6.83 -11.83 -11.37
C GLU A 237 -7.88 -12.71 -10.70
N TYR A 238 -9.02 -12.14 -10.36
CA TYR A 238 -10.11 -12.93 -9.80
C TYR A 238 -11.11 -13.34 -10.88
N GLU A 239 -11.68 -14.53 -10.69
CA GLU A 239 -12.77 -15.05 -11.49
C GLU A 239 -13.94 -15.36 -10.58
N GLU A 240 -15.15 -15.00 -11.00
CA GLU A 240 -16.37 -15.27 -10.25
C GLU A 240 -17.22 -16.31 -10.98
N TYR A 241 -17.65 -17.32 -10.24
CA TYR A 241 -18.51 -18.38 -10.73
C TYR A 241 -19.75 -18.49 -9.85
N THR A 242 -20.95 -18.45 -10.46
CA THR A 242 -22.19 -18.65 -9.74
C THR A 242 -22.70 -20.06 -9.98
N VAL A 243 -22.82 -20.84 -8.92
CA VAL A 243 -23.37 -22.20 -8.94
C VAL A 243 -24.47 -22.32 -7.90
N ARG A 244 -25.67 -22.69 -8.32
CA ARG A 244 -26.84 -22.87 -7.43
C ARG A 244 -27.07 -21.68 -6.47
N ASN A 245 -27.08 -20.46 -6.99
CA ASN A 245 -27.25 -19.20 -6.27
C ASN A 245 -26.13 -18.81 -5.29
N ASN A 246 -25.01 -19.55 -5.28
CA ASN A 246 -23.81 -19.16 -4.54
C ASN A 246 -22.76 -18.61 -5.50
N THR A 247 -22.20 -17.46 -5.19
CA THR A 247 -21.09 -16.88 -5.96
C THR A 247 -19.78 -17.27 -5.28
N TYR A 248 -18.89 -17.87 -6.06
CA TYR A 248 -17.54 -18.25 -5.65
C TYR A 248 -16.54 -17.35 -6.35
N ARG A 249 -15.62 -16.78 -5.60
CA ARG A 249 -14.50 -16.02 -6.14
C ARG A 249 -13.22 -16.83 -5.98
N VAL A 250 -12.51 -17.03 -7.09
CA VAL A 250 -11.21 -17.67 -7.14
C VAL A 250 -10.19 -16.62 -7.55
N VAL A 251 -9.05 -16.58 -6.88
CA VAL A 251 -8.00 -15.57 -7.10
C VAL A 251 -6.66 -16.26 -7.37
N PRO A 252 -6.51 -16.87 -8.56
CA PRO A 252 -5.27 -17.56 -8.93
C PRO A 252 -4.17 -16.56 -9.28
N ILE A 253 -2.91 -16.99 -9.16
CA ILE A 253 -1.79 -16.31 -9.79
C ILE A 253 -1.93 -16.51 -11.30
N THR A 254 -2.08 -15.41 -12.05
CA THR A 254 -2.35 -15.43 -13.50
C THR A 254 -1.24 -14.87 -14.34
N PHE A 255 -0.43 -13.96 -13.77
CA PHE A 255 0.65 -13.33 -14.51
C PHE A 255 1.89 -13.11 -13.66
N GLN A 256 3.01 -12.96 -14.35
CA GLN A 256 4.25 -12.44 -13.81
C GLN A 256 4.45 -11.02 -14.34
N SER A 257 4.67 -10.08 -13.43
CA SER A 257 5.06 -8.73 -13.81
C SER A 257 6.57 -8.70 -14.06
N MET A 258 6.95 -8.28 -15.26
CA MET A 258 8.32 -8.09 -15.65
C MET A 258 8.56 -6.58 -15.72
N SER A 259 9.36 -6.05 -14.83
CA SER A 259 9.93 -4.72 -15.02
C SER A 259 11.10 -4.80 -16.00
N LEU A 260 11.54 -3.66 -16.52
CA LEU A 260 12.69 -3.60 -17.42
C LEU A 260 14.01 -4.04 -16.75
N ILE A 261 14.00 -4.12 -15.42
CA ILE A 261 15.12 -4.60 -14.61
C ILE A 261 14.65 -5.86 -13.87
N HIS A 262 15.37 -6.95 -14.04
CA HIS A 262 15.19 -8.14 -13.21
C HIS A 262 15.83 -7.90 -11.84
N ILE A 263 15.02 -8.11 -10.80
CA ILE A 263 15.54 -8.14 -9.43
C ILE A 263 16.10 -9.53 -9.14
#